data_3f75b4940c63226b38eea3c7eb2bab04
#
_entry.id   3f75b4940c63226b38eea3c7eb2bab04
#
_cell.length_a   1.000
_cell.length_b   1.000
_cell.length_c   1.000
_cell.angle_alpha   90.00
_cell.angle_beta   90.00
_cell.angle_gamma   90.00
#
_symmetry.space_group_name_H-M   'P 1'
#
loop_
_entity.id
_entity.type
_entity.pdbx_description
1 polymer ?
#
loop_
_entity_poly.entity_id
_entity_poly.type
_entity_poly.pdbx_seq_one_letter_code
_entity_poly.pdbx_strand_id
1 'polypeptide(L)'
;MDISIRSIQQDELSALLDLYKHLNPTDAPLPDTSTLEKIWNEILSDRKINCFVADWEGNLIASCILVIVPNLTRGARPYGLIENVITHPDYRRQGVGKCLIHHALQFAWGHNCYKVMLLSGRQTKEVLQFYEKAGFKKDIKTGFVATPISD
;
A
#
# COMPACT_ATOMS: atom_id res chain seq x y z
N MET A 1 0.31 -22.52 -1.91
CA MET A 1 -0.59 -21.45 -2.40
C MET A 1 0.11 -20.72 -3.53
N ASP A 2 -0.47 -20.78 -4.71
CA ASP A 2 0.11 -20.09 -5.89
C ASP A 2 -0.51 -18.68 -5.97
N ILE A 3 0.23 -17.69 -5.48
CA ILE A 3 -0.21 -16.30 -5.37
C ILE A 3 0.42 -15.50 -6.49
N SER A 4 -0.38 -14.78 -7.26
CA SER A 4 0.08 -13.81 -8.24
C SER A 4 0.11 -12.41 -7.63
N ILE A 5 1.26 -11.75 -7.68
CA ILE A 5 1.39 -10.34 -7.28
C ILE A 5 1.42 -9.51 -8.55
N ARG A 6 0.51 -8.56 -8.66
CA ARG A 6 0.33 -7.75 -9.86
C ARG A 6 -0.29 -6.38 -9.58
N SER A 7 -0.31 -5.52 -10.57
CA SER A 7 -1.09 -4.28 -10.51
C SER A 7 -2.59 -4.60 -10.52
N ILE A 8 -3.36 -3.78 -9.82
CA ILE A 8 -4.82 -3.88 -9.79
C ILE A 8 -5.41 -3.55 -11.16
N GLN A 9 -6.55 -4.14 -11.50
CA GLN A 9 -7.28 -3.89 -12.73
C GLN A 9 -8.46 -2.94 -12.48
N GLN A 10 -8.93 -2.30 -13.53
CA GLN A 10 -9.99 -1.28 -13.45
C GLN A 10 -11.30 -1.81 -12.87
N ASP A 11 -11.66 -3.06 -13.15
CA ASP A 11 -12.89 -3.70 -12.69
C ASP A 11 -12.79 -4.30 -11.28
N GLU A 12 -11.68 -4.06 -10.56
CA GLU A 12 -11.43 -4.63 -9.24
C GLU A 12 -11.67 -3.67 -8.07
N LEU A 13 -12.26 -2.49 -8.32
CA LEU A 13 -12.51 -1.50 -7.25
C LEU A 13 -13.35 -2.09 -6.11
N SER A 14 -14.41 -2.82 -6.43
CA SER A 14 -15.29 -3.42 -5.41
C SER A 14 -14.54 -4.42 -4.53
N ALA A 15 -13.70 -5.25 -5.11
CA ALA A 15 -12.87 -6.21 -4.37
C ALA A 15 -11.84 -5.50 -3.47
N LEU A 16 -11.24 -4.41 -3.95
CA LEU A 16 -10.32 -3.61 -3.14
C LEU A 16 -11.04 -2.97 -1.95
N LEU A 17 -12.22 -2.40 -2.17
CA LEU A 17 -13.01 -1.79 -1.10
C LEU A 17 -13.42 -2.82 -0.04
N ASP A 18 -13.69 -4.05 -0.44
CA ASP A 18 -13.96 -5.14 0.50
C ASP A 18 -12.73 -5.46 1.37
N LEU A 19 -11.54 -5.46 0.79
CA LEU A 19 -10.30 -5.58 1.58
C LEU A 19 -10.14 -4.42 2.57
N TYR A 20 -10.44 -3.19 2.16
CA TYR A 20 -10.27 -2.01 3.01
C TYR A 20 -11.20 -2.00 4.23
N LYS A 21 -12.31 -2.73 4.20
CA LYS A 21 -13.16 -2.93 5.39
C LYS A 21 -12.39 -3.61 6.53
N HIS A 22 -11.40 -4.43 6.21
CA HIS A 22 -10.53 -5.06 7.21
C HIS A 22 -9.37 -4.15 7.65
N LEU A 23 -9.01 -3.16 6.84
CA LEU A 23 -7.96 -2.20 7.18
C LEU A 23 -8.46 -1.20 8.22
N ASN A 24 -9.65 -0.65 8.03
CA ASN A 24 -10.29 0.29 8.95
C ASN A 24 -11.79 0.02 9.02
N PRO A 25 -12.24 -0.88 9.92
CA PRO A 25 -13.65 -1.26 10.01
C PRO A 25 -14.61 -0.12 10.36
N THR A 26 -14.10 0.96 10.96
CA THR A 26 -14.89 2.14 11.37
C THR A 26 -14.65 3.37 10.52
N ASP A 27 -14.21 3.16 9.28
CA ASP A 27 -13.88 4.25 8.37
C ASP A 27 -15.11 5.08 7.99
N ALA A 28 -14.86 6.31 7.55
CA ALA A 28 -15.89 7.21 7.07
C ALA A 28 -16.64 6.61 5.86
N PRO A 29 -17.93 6.94 5.68
CA PRO A 29 -18.67 6.45 4.53
C PRO A 29 -18.09 6.97 3.21
N LEU A 30 -18.19 6.14 2.18
CA LEU A 30 -17.72 6.49 0.84
C LEU A 30 -18.63 7.56 0.21
N PRO A 31 -18.08 8.39 -0.70
CA PRO A 31 -18.89 9.32 -1.48
C PRO A 31 -19.83 8.57 -2.44
N ASP A 32 -20.62 9.31 -3.21
CA ASP A 32 -21.46 8.72 -4.23
C ASP A 32 -20.63 7.99 -5.31
N THR A 33 -21.28 7.12 -6.06
CA THR A 33 -20.64 6.28 -7.07
C THR A 33 -19.90 7.11 -8.12
N SER A 34 -20.48 8.21 -8.58
CA SER A 34 -19.86 9.09 -9.59
C SER A 34 -18.55 9.71 -9.08
N THR A 35 -18.54 10.21 -7.87
CA THR A 35 -17.32 10.76 -7.23
C THR A 35 -16.27 9.68 -7.02
N LEU A 36 -16.69 8.51 -6.55
CA LEU A 36 -15.79 7.37 -6.32
C LEU A 36 -15.13 6.91 -7.61
N GLU A 37 -15.88 6.82 -8.69
CA GLU A 37 -15.35 6.42 -10.00
C GLU A 37 -14.34 7.44 -10.54
N LYS A 38 -14.56 8.73 -10.34
CA LYS A 38 -13.60 9.78 -10.71
C LYS A 38 -12.28 9.61 -9.96
N ILE A 39 -12.35 9.39 -8.66
CA ILE A 39 -11.15 9.18 -7.82
C ILE A 39 -10.43 7.90 -8.27
N TRP A 40 -11.18 6.84 -8.54
CA TRP A 40 -10.61 5.57 -9.00
C TRP A 40 -9.87 5.73 -10.33
N ASN A 41 -10.48 6.41 -11.30
CA ASN A 41 -9.85 6.68 -12.59
C ASN A 41 -8.60 7.57 -12.46
N GLU A 42 -8.63 8.54 -11.54
CA GLU A 42 -7.46 9.36 -11.23
C GLU A 42 -6.29 8.50 -10.68
N ILE A 43 -6.58 7.61 -9.75
CA ILE A 43 -5.57 6.69 -9.19
C ILE A 43 -4.99 5.80 -10.30
N LEU A 44 -5.83 5.20 -11.13
CA LEU A 44 -5.40 4.28 -12.18
C LEU A 44 -4.61 4.96 -13.30
N SER A 45 -4.91 6.23 -13.59
CA SER A 45 -4.25 6.97 -14.67
C SER A 45 -2.94 7.64 -14.26
N ASP A 46 -2.67 7.76 -12.95
CA ASP A 46 -1.43 8.38 -12.46
C ASP A 46 -0.32 7.32 -12.38
N ARG A 47 0.71 7.49 -13.21
CA ARG A 47 1.86 6.57 -13.27
C ARG A 47 2.67 6.52 -11.97
N LYS A 48 2.51 7.51 -11.10
CA LYS A 48 3.23 7.58 -9.82
C LYS A 48 2.52 6.83 -8.71
N ILE A 49 1.24 6.51 -8.91
CA ILE A 49 0.43 5.78 -7.95
C ILE A 49 0.28 4.34 -8.44
N ASN A 50 0.79 3.40 -7.65
CA ASN A 50 0.79 1.98 -8.01
C ASN A 50 0.02 1.21 -6.94
N CYS A 51 -1.10 0.63 -7.31
CA CYS A 51 -1.87 -0.26 -6.45
C CYS A 51 -1.50 -1.70 -6.81
N PHE A 52 -0.79 -2.37 -5.92
CA PHE A 52 -0.44 -3.78 -6.07
C PHE A 52 -1.38 -4.66 -5.27
N VAL A 53 -1.69 -5.81 -5.83
CA VAL A 53 -2.57 -6.79 -5.20
C VAL A 53 -1.94 -8.17 -5.23
N ALA A 54 -2.29 -8.96 -4.24
CA ALA A 54 -2.05 -10.40 -4.23
C ALA A 54 -3.34 -11.09 -4.62
N ASP A 55 -3.29 -11.82 -5.71
CA ASP A 55 -4.40 -12.57 -6.28
C ASP A 55 -4.18 -14.06 -6.03
N TRP A 56 -5.16 -14.71 -5.45
CA TRP A 56 -5.22 -16.16 -5.32
C TRP A 56 -6.55 -16.66 -5.87
N GLU A 57 -6.46 -17.40 -6.96
CA GLU A 57 -7.63 -18.00 -7.65
C GLU A 57 -8.73 -16.97 -7.97
N GLY A 58 -8.34 -15.78 -8.42
CA GLY A 58 -9.27 -14.70 -8.77
C GLY A 58 -9.76 -13.86 -7.59
N ASN A 59 -9.29 -14.13 -6.37
CA ASN A 59 -9.65 -13.36 -5.18
C ASN A 59 -8.49 -12.45 -4.76
N LEU A 60 -8.79 -11.19 -4.52
CA LEU A 60 -7.81 -10.26 -3.95
C LEU A 60 -7.67 -10.52 -2.45
N ILE A 61 -6.52 -10.98 -2.02
CA ILE A 61 -6.27 -11.37 -0.63
C ILE A 61 -5.33 -10.40 0.11
N ALA A 62 -4.67 -9.50 -0.61
CA ALA A 62 -3.84 -8.45 -0.02
C ALA A 62 -3.68 -7.30 -1.01
N SER A 63 -3.39 -6.11 -0.51
CA SER A 63 -3.11 -4.92 -1.33
C SER A 63 -2.18 -3.96 -0.62
N CYS A 64 -1.45 -3.16 -1.38
CA CYS A 64 -0.75 -1.97 -0.90
C CYS A 64 -0.69 -0.91 -2.01
N ILE A 65 -0.51 0.35 -1.59
CA ILE A 65 -0.26 1.46 -2.51
C ILE A 65 1.20 1.84 -2.40
N LEU A 66 1.87 1.98 -3.54
CA LEU A 66 3.21 2.57 -3.64
C LEU A 66 3.13 3.85 -4.45
N VAL A 67 3.52 4.96 -3.87
CA VAL A 67 3.62 6.25 -4.56
C VAL A 67 5.09 6.55 -4.82
N ILE A 68 5.43 6.82 -6.09
CA ILE A 68 6.76 7.26 -6.49
C ILE A 68 6.76 8.78 -6.54
N VAL A 69 7.57 9.41 -5.71
CA VAL A 69 7.62 10.86 -5.57
C VAL A 69 8.87 11.40 -6.26
N PRO A 70 8.74 12.23 -7.32
CA PRO A 70 9.87 12.92 -7.92
C PRO A 70 10.57 13.79 -6.87
N ASN A 71 11.89 13.89 -6.95
CA ASN A 71 12.67 14.52 -5.92
C ASN A 71 13.94 15.16 -6.52
N LEU A 72 14.41 16.24 -5.92
CA LEU A 72 15.59 16.98 -6.41
C LEU A 72 16.86 16.71 -5.58
N THR A 73 16.71 16.18 -4.36
CA THR A 73 17.87 15.78 -3.54
C THR A 73 18.40 14.41 -3.97
N ARG A 74 19.52 14.00 -3.42
CA ARG A 74 20.11 12.66 -3.68
C ARG A 74 20.37 12.41 -5.16
N GLY A 75 20.89 13.41 -5.89
CA GLY A 75 21.15 13.28 -7.31
C GLY A 75 19.87 13.26 -8.16
N ALA A 76 18.83 13.93 -7.72
CA ALA A 76 17.50 13.99 -8.34
C ALA A 76 16.85 12.62 -8.47
N ARG A 77 17.13 11.71 -7.54
CA ARG A 77 16.48 10.40 -7.48
C ARG A 77 15.14 10.48 -6.77
N PRO A 78 14.11 9.78 -7.27
CA PRO A 78 12.82 9.71 -6.60
C PRO A 78 12.89 8.89 -5.30
N TYR A 79 11.82 8.97 -4.52
CA TYR A 79 11.60 8.07 -3.37
C TYR A 79 10.19 7.50 -3.41
N GLY A 80 9.97 6.42 -2.68
CA GLY A 80 8.68 5.77 -2.59
C GLY A 80 8.03 5.93 -1.22
N LEU A 81 6.69 5.94 -1.21
CA LEU A 81 5.87 5.88 -0.01
C LEU A 81 4.90 4.71 -0.15
N ILE A 82 4.82 3.87 0.87
CA ILE A 82 3.86 2.78 0.92
C ILE A 82 2.73 3.13 1.90
N GLU A 83 1.50 2.95 1.45
CA GLU A 83 0.28 3.22 2.21
C GLU A 83 -0.74 2.08 2.03
N ASN A 84 -1.72 2.03 2.91
CA ASN A 84 -2.86 1.12 2.82
C ASN A 84 -2.44 -0.34 2.65
N VAL A 85 -1.52 -0.81 3.48
CA VAL A 85 -1.09 -2.22 3.48
C VAL A 85 -2.11 -3.06 4.21
N ILE A 86 -2.71 -4.01 3.51
CA ILE A 86 -3.73 -4.90 4.06
C ILE A 86 -3.54 -6.33 3.55
N THR A 87 -3.63 -7.30 4.44
CA THR A 87 -3.81 -8.71 4.12
C THR A 87 -5.12 -9.16 4.74
N HIS A 88 -5.97 -9.79 3.95
CA HIS A 88 -7.23 -10.35 4.45
C HIS A 88 -6.97 -11.25 5.67
N PRO A 89 -7.77 -11.15 6.74
CA PRO A 89 -7.50 -11.89 7.99
C PRO A 89 -7.27 -13.39 7.81
N ASP A 90 -8.02 -14.03 6.91
CA ASP A 90 -7.94 -15.48 6.68
C ASP A 90 -6.63 -15.92 6.01
N TYR A 91 -5.86 -14.97 5.47
CA TYR A 91 -4.62 -15.24 4.72
C TYR A 91 -3.37 -14.67 5.40
N ARG A 92 -3.52 -14.18 6.63
CA ARG A 92 -2.39 -13.68 7.41
C ARG A 92 -1.46 -14.82 7.86
N ARG A 93 -0.20 -14.46 8.13
CA ARG A 93 0.85 -15.39 8.59
C ARG A 93 1.19 -16.50 7.60
N GLN A 94 0.92 -16.26 6.32
CA GLN A 94 1.23 -17.21 5.24
C GLN A 94 2.23 -16.63 4.23
N GLY A 95 2.87 -15.51 4.57
CA GLY A 95 3.87 -14.87 3.73
C GLY A 95 3.32 -13.97 2.62
N VAL A 96 2.00 -13.82 2.51
CA VAL A 96 1.36 -13.03 1.45
C VAL A 96 1.79 -11.57 1.49
N GLY A 97 1.70 -10.94 2.66
CA GLY A 97 2.08 -9.54 2.84
C GLY A 97 3.56 -9.31 2.56
N LYS A 98 4.43 -10.24 2.93
CA LYS A 98 5.86 -10.17 2.66
C LYS A 98 6.14 -10.20 1.15
N CYS A 99 5.48 -11.09 0.41
CA CYS A 99 5.61 -11.14 -1.05
C CYS A 99 5.14 -9.86 -1.71
N LEU A 100 4.01 -9.31 -1.24
CA LEU A 100 3.46 -8.06 -1.73
C LEU A 100 4.42 -6.88 -1.51
N ILE A 101 4.92 -6.72 -0.30
CA ILE A 101 5.89 -5.65 0.03
C ILE A 101 7.18 -5.82 -0.76
N HIS A 102 7.68 -7.05 -0.89
CA HIS A 102 8.87 -7.32 -1.70
C HIS A 102 8.66 -6.87 -3.16
N HIS A 103 7.52 -7.17 -3.75
CA HIS A 103 7.18 -6.73 -5.10
C HIS A 103 7.19 -5.19 -5.21
N ALA A 104 6.56 -4.50 -4.27
CA ALA A 104 6.55 -3.04 -4.23
C ALA A 104 7.97 -2.45 -4.13
N LEU A 105 8.82 -3.02 -3.28
CA LEU A 105 10.20 -2.58 -3.14
C LEU A 105 11.00 -2.81 -4.44
N GLN A 106 10.87 -3.97 -5.08
CA GLN A 106 11.54 -4.24 -6.35
C GLN A 106 11.10 -3.29 -7.45
N PHE A 107 9.80 -2.95 -7.48
CA PHE A 107 9.28 -1.94 -8.40
C PHE A 107 9.92 -0.57 -8.15
N ALA A 108 10.00 -0.15 -6.90
CA ALA A 108 10.63 1.12 -6.52
C ALA A 108 12.12 1.16 -6.90
N TRP A 109 12.86 0.08 -6.64
CA TRP A 109 14.27 -0.01 -7.03
C TRP A 109 14.44 0.04 -8.55
N GLY A 110 13.56 -0.60 -9.29
CA GLY A 110 13.54 -0.54 -10.76
C GLY A 110 13.26 0.85 -11.32
N HIS A 111 12.62 1.73 -10.54
CA HIS A 111 12.36 3.13 -10.87
C HIS A 111 13.38 4.09 -10.25
N ASN A 112 14.52 3.57 -9.83
CA ASN A 112 15.65 4.35 -9.29
C ASN A 112 15.35 5.08 -7.97
N CYS A 113 14.36 4.62 -7.19
CA CYS A 113 14.12 5.18 -5.86
C CYS A 113 15.34 4.97 -4.97
N TYR A 114 15.71 6.02 -4.22
CA TYR A 114 16.83 5.89 -3.28
C TYR A 114 16.39 5.39 -1.89
N LYS A 115 15.09 5.44 -1.61
CA LYS A 115 14.48 4.88 -0.40
C LYS A 115 13.01 4.66 -0.61
N VAL A 116 12.42 3.81 0.23
CA VAL A 116 10.97 3.66 0.40
C VAL A 116 10.66 3.82 1.88
N MET A 117 9.65 4.62 2.20
CA MET A 117 9.21 4.87 3.57
C MET A 117 7.76 4.42 3.76
N LEU A 118 7.42 4.10 4.98
CA LEU A 118 6.04 3.92 5.42
C LEU A 118 5.88 4.33 6.87
N LEU A 119 4.64 4.65 7.24
CA LEU A 119 4.25 4.86 8.63
C LEU A 119 3.26 3.76 9.01
N SER A 120 3.43 3.18 10.19
CA SER A 120 2.52 2.19 10.71
C SER A 120 1.75 2.77 11.89
N GLY A 121 0.42 2.77 11.80
CA GLY A 121 -0.45 3.15 12.91
C GLY A 121 -0.53 2.07 13.98
N ARG A 122 -0.18 0.83 13.66
CA ARG A 122 -0.11 -0.29 14.59
C ARG A 122 1.33 -0.46 15.04
N GLN A 123 1.54 -0.42 16.36
CA GLN A 123 2.87 -0.53 16.96
C GLN A 123 3.03 -1.83 17.75
N THR A 124 2.28 -2.87 17.38
CA THR A 124 2.43 -4.17 17.99
C THR A 124 3.77 -4.80 17.56
N LYS A 125 4.29 -5.66 18.42
CA LYS A 125 5.56 -6.36 18.15
C LYS A 125 5.52 -7.12 16.83
N GLU A 126 4.40 -7.76 16.53
CA GLU A 126 4.20 -8.55 15.30
C GLU A 126 4.28 -7.68 14.05
N VAL A 127 3.64 -6.52 14.05
CA VAL A 127 3.64 -5.58 12.92
C VAL A 127 5.05 -4.99 12.72
N LEU A 128 5.72 -4.57 13.79
CA LEU A 128 7.07 -4.05 13.71
C LEU A 128 8.04 -5.10 13.15
N GLN A 129 7.95 -6.33 13.64
CA GLN A 129 8.78 -7.44 13.12
C GLN A 129 8.47 -7.76 11.67
N PHE A 130 7.21 -7.66 11.26
CA PHE A 130 6.82 -7.88 9.87
C PHE A 130 7.56 -6.93 8.93
N TYR A 131 7.58 -5.64 9.22
CA TYR A 131 8.27 -4.67 8.39
C TYR A 131 9.80 -4.80 8.47
N GLU A 132 10.35 -5.09 9.64
CA GLU A 132 11.79 -5.33 9.77
C GLU A 132 12.23 -6.55 8.94
N LYS A 133 11.47 -7.63 8.95
CA LYS A 133 11.73 -8.82 8.12
C LYS A 133 11.58 -8.55 6.63
N ALA A 134 10.76 -7.57 6.27
CA ALA A 134 10.60 -7.13 4.88
C ALA A 134 11.74 -6.20 4.41
N GLY A 135 12.69 -5.86 5.29
CA GLY A 135 13.86 -5.06 4.95
C GLY A 135 13.83 -3.61 5.41
N PHE A 136 12.77 -3.20 6.10
CA PHE A 136 12.69 -1.84 6.65
C PHE A 136 13.46 -1.74 7.96
N LYS A 137 14.02 -0.55 8.19
CA LYS A 137 14.67 -0.21 9.45
C LYS A 137 13.81 0.83 10.16
N LYS A 138 13.44 0.56 11.40
CA LYS A 138 12.76 1.54 12.25
C LYS A 138 13.76 2.50 12.90
N ASP A 139 13.25 3.60 13.44
CA ASP A 139 13.99 4.58 14.25
C ASP A 139 15.13 5.32 13.51
N ILE A 140 15.15 5.27 12.17
CA ILE A 140 16.06 6.07 11.36
C ILE A 140 15.54 7.50 11.25
N LYS A 141 14.20 7.65 11.13
CA LYS A 141 13.49 8.92 11.10
C LYS A 141 12.28 8.83 12.02
N THR A 142 11.85 9.97 12.55
CA THR A 142 10.60 10.03 13.32
C THR A 142 9.47 10.46 12.40
N GLY A 143 8.37 9.72 12.41
CA GLY A 143 7.16 10.09 11.69
C GLY A 143 6.34 11.10 12.47
N PHE A 144 5.79 12.08 11.76
CA PHE A 144 4.85 13.07 12.30
C PHE A 144 3.62 13.08 11.43
N VAL A 145 2.44 13.16 12.06
CA VAL A 145 1.16 13.25 11.36
C VAL A 145 0.42 14.48 11.86
N ALA A 146 0.01 15.34 10.95
CA ALA A 146 -0.90 16.44 11.24
C ALA A 146 -2.26 16.15 10.62
N THR A 147 -3.33 16.43 11.34
CA THR A 147 -4.70 16.31 10.86
C THR A 147 -5.39 17.66 10.93
N PRO A 148 -6.43 17.91 10.09
CA PRO A 148 -7.20 19.13 10.22
C PRO A 148 -7.81 19.22 11.62
N ILE A 149 -7.97 20.45 12.12
CA ILE A 149 -8.70 20.67 13.36
C ILE A 149 -10.16 20.30 13.07
N SER A 150 -10.71 19.32 13.80
CA SER A 150 -12.13 19.00 13.71
C SER A 150 -12.94 20.06 14.42
N ASP A 151 -13.93 20.60 13.72
CA ASP A 151 -14.91 21.56 14.29
C ASP A 151 -15.86 20.85 15.29
#